data_1ff5d8e8fae68b0883f5eaad257724db
#
_entry.id   1ff5d8e8fae68b0883f5eaad257724db
#
_cell.length_a   1.000
_cell.length_b   1.000
_cell.length_c   1.000
_cell.angle_alpha   90.00
_cell.angle_beta   90.00
_cell.angle_gamma   90.00
#
_symmetry.space_group_name_H-M   'P 1'
#
loop_
_entity.id
_entity.type
_entity.pdbx_description
1 polymer ?
#
loop_
_entity_poly.entity_id
_entity_poly.type
_entity_poly.pdbx_seq_one_letter_code
_entity_poly.pdbx_strand_id
1 'polypeptide(L)'
;MRAIRAFGGLVLALALVAVARPVQAQAFKIIAHEGVAESELPKDVVAKLFLKQTLKFPSGTVAKPVDLVKTSAVRAQFSTAILGRPISAVETYWQQQIFAGKEVPPAAKASDEEVLAYVRATPGAIGYVSAGASTSGVKVITVK
;
A
#
# COMPACT_ATOMS: atom_id res chain seq x y z
N MET A 1 -71.03 4.20 34.65
CA MET A 1 -70.78 5.12 33.56
C MET A 1 -69.51 5.94 33.87
N ARG A 2 -68.39 5.64 33.23
CA ARG A 2 -67.31 6.56 32.94
C ARG A 2 -66.20 5.75 32.24
N ALA A 3 -66.03 6.00 30.96
CA ALA A 3 -65.00 5.42 30.13
C ALA A 3 -63.65 6.05 30.44
N ILE A 4 -62.66 5.29 30.83
CA ILE A 4 -61.29 5.74 30.92
C ILE A 4 -60.55 5.28 29.64
N ARG A 5 -60.24 6.24 28.80
CA ARG A 5 -59.39 6.03 27.61
C ARG A 5 -57.95 5.93 28.08
N ALA A 6 -57.37 4.74 27.94
CA ALA A 6 -55.95 4.55 28.10
C ALA A 6 -55.23 4.94 26.79
N PHE A 7 -54.45 5.99 26.83
CA PHE A 7 -53.52 6.35 25.76
C PHE A 7 -52.28 5.43 25.88
N GLY A 8 -52.21 4.48 24.97
CA GLY A 8 -50.99 3.66 24.81
C GLY A 8 -49.97 4.41 23.96
N GLY A 9 -48.94 4.94 24.62
CA GLY A 9 -47.81 5.54 23.94
C GLY A 9 -46.96 4.47 23.28
N LEU A 10 -46.91 4.45 21.95
CA LEU A 10 -46.04 3.62 21.15
C LEU A 10 -44.63 4.26 21.18
N VAL A 11 -43.75 3.73 22.02
CA VAL A 11 -42.32 4.11 22.00
C VAL A 11 -41.67 3.38 20.83
N LEU A 12 -41.44 4.12 19.75
CA LEU A 12 -40.69 3.64 18.59
C LEU A 12 -39.20 3.65 18.95
N ALA A 13 -38.66 2.51 19.40
CA ALA A 13 -37.22 2.33 19.61
C ALA A 13 -36.52 2.29 18.25
N LEU A 14 -35.89 3.40 17.88
CA LEU A 14 -35.04 3.49 16.69
C LEU A 14 -33.75 2.71 16.97
N ALA A 15 -33.70 1.43 16.55
CA ALA A 15 -32.49 0.64 16.60
C ALA A 15 -31.48 1.20 15.58
N LEU A 16 -30.44 1.88 16.08
CA LEU A 16 -29.30 2.32 15.28
C LEU A 16 -28.51 1.08 14.90
N VAL A 17 -28.76 0.54 13.71
CA VAL A 17 -27.93 -0.51 13.12
C VAL A 17 -26.62 0.14 12.68
N ALA A 18 -25.60 0.03 13.52
CA ALA A 18 -24.25 0.39 13.14
C ALA A 18 -23.80 -0.59 12.05
N VAL A 19 -23.84 -0.14 10.80
CA VAL A 19 -23.28 -0.89 9.67
C VAL A 19 -21.77 -0.87 9.84
N ALA A 20 -21.22 -1.92 10.42
CA ALA A 20 -19.76 -2.14 10.44
C ALA A 20 -19.30 -2.24 8.98
N ARG A 21 -18.59 -1.22 8.49
CA ARG A 21 -17.93 -1.31 7.19
C ARG A 21 -16.88 -2.40 7.28
N PRO A 22 -16.85 -3.37 6.36
CA PRO A 22 -15.76 -4.33 6.36
C PRO A 22 -14.45 -3.56 6.18
N VAL A 23 -13.53 -3.74 7.12
CA VAL A 23 -12.15 -3.29 6.96
C VAL A 23 -11.61 -4.11 5.80
N GLN A 24 -11.46 -3.50 4.63
CA GLN A 24 -10.85 -4.16 3.49
C GLN A 24 -9.42 -4.50 3.89
N ALA A 25 -9.13 -5.80 4.01
CA ALA A 25 -7.77 -6.29 4.18
C ALA A 25 -6.91 -5.76 3.02
N GLN A 26 -5.73 -5.23 3.32
CA GLN A 26 -4.78 -4.80 2.30
C GLN A 26 -4.51 -5.96 1.34
N ALA A 27 -4.71 -5.75 0.04
CA ALA A 27 -4.53 -6.78 -0.97
C ALA A 27 -3.06 -7.03 -1.33
N PHE A 28 -2.13 -6.35 -0.68
CA PHE A 28 -0.68 -6.45 -0.89
C PHE A 28 0.08 -6.32 0.43
N LYS A 29 1.34 -6.76 0.41
CA LYS A 29 2.32 -6.58 1.48
C LYS A 29 3.51 -5.80 0.95
N ILE A 30 4.03 -4.88 1.75
CA ILE A 30 5.32 -4.23 1.48
C ILE A 30 6.42 -5.14 2.01
N ILE A 31 7.42 -5.40 1.18
CA ILE A 31 8.56 -6.25 1.51
C ILE A 31 9.87 -5.51 1.27
N ALA A 32 10.89 -5.86 2.02
CA ALA A 32 12.24 -5.33 1.86
C ALA A 32 13.27 -6.44 2.01
N HIS A 33 14.48 -6.17 1.55
CA HIS A 33 15.63 -7.03 1.80
C HIS A 33 15.86 -7.21 3.30
N GLU A 34 16.25 -8.40 3.73
CA GLU A 34 16.45 -8.72 5.16
C GLU A 34 17.43 -7.76 5.87
N GLY A 35 18.39 -7.22 5.15
CA GLY A 35 19.38 -6.27 5.68
C GLY A 35 18.85 -4.85 5.92
N VAL A 36 17.62 -4.54 5.53
CA VAL A 36 16.99 -3.25 5.81
C VAL A 36 16.64 -3.19 7.30
N ALA A 37 17.04 -2.11 7.97
CA ALA A 37 16.88 -2.00 9.43
C ALA A 37 15.42 -1.78 9.85
N GLU A 38 14.64 -1.09 9.03
CA GLU A 38 13.26 -0.76 9.31
C GLU A 38 12.35 -1.99 9.22
N SER A 39 11.45 -2.16 10.18
CA SER A 39 10.33 -3.10 10.13
C SER A 39 8.98 -2.41 9.99
N GLU A 40 8.98 -1.09 10.20
CA GLU A 40 7.80 -0.22 10.05
C GLU A 40 8.22 1.07 9.35
N LEU A 41 7.34 1.58 8.49
CA LEU A 41 7.53 2.87 7.83
C LEU A 41 6.22 3.64 7.76
N PRO A 42 6.24 4.97 7.94
CA PRO A 42 5.10 5.81 7.61
C PRO A 42 4.74 5.70 6.13
N LYS A 43 3.46 5.76 5.83
CA LYS A 43 2.93 5.66 4.46
C LYS A 43 3.58 6.66 3.50
N ASP A 44 3.77 7.90 3.94
CA ASP A 44 4.39 8.95 3.13
C ASP A 44 5.88 8.65 2.83
N VAL A 45 6.58 8.02 3.76
CA VAL A 45 7.97 7.59 3.55
C VAL A 45 8.03 6.50 2.49
N VAL A 46 7.13 5.49 2.56
CA VAL A 46 7.05 4.44 1.54
C VAL A 46 6.77 5.07 0.16
N ALA A 47 5.80 5.97 0.08
CA ALA A 47 5.47 6.66 -1.17
C ALA A 47 6.67 7.43 -1.75
N LYS A 48 7.39 8.17 -0.92
CA LYS A 48 8.59 8.90 -1.34
C LYS A 48 9.71 7.99 -1.83
N LEU A 49 9.90 6.83 -1.22
CA LEU A 49 10.88 5.83 -1.66
C LEU A 49 10.53 5.30 -3.06
N PHE A 50 9.28 4.93 -3.30
CA PHE A 50 8.85 4.43 -4.62
C PHE A 50 8.82 5.50 -5.71
N LEU A 51 8.53 6.74 -5.36
CA LEU A 51 8.59 7.88 -6.28
C LEU A 51 10.01 8.48 -6.40
N LYS A 52 10.99 7.89 -5.74
CA LYS A 52 12.38 8.36 -5.69
C LYS A 52 12.53 9.84 -5.30
N GLN A 53 11.60 10.33 -4.50
CA GLN A 53 11.68 11.64 -3.86
C GLN A 53 12.65 11.63 -2.67
N THR A 54 12.85 10.45 -2.08
CA THR A 54 13.99 10.14 -1.20
C THR A 54 14.64 8.86 -1.69
N LEU A 55 15.96 8.79 -1.63
CA LEU A 55 16.75 7.68 -2.13
C LEU A 55 17.28 6.78 -1.03
N LYS A 56 16.97 7.10 0.22
CA LYS A 56 17.45 6.37 1.40
C LYS A 56 16.32 6.10 2.37
N PHE A 57 16.43 4.97 3.05
CA PHE A 57 15.64 4.69 4.24
C PHE A 57 16.01 5.66 5.38
N PRO A 58 15.16 5.83 6.40
CA PRO A 58 15.51 6.63 7.58
C PRO A 58 16.81 6.21 8.26
N SER A 59 17.17 4.93 8.22
CA SER A 59 18.44 4.39 8.72
C SER A 59 19.67 4.80 7.90
N GLY A 60 19.49 5.40 6.71
CA GLY A 60 20.54 5.82 5.81
C GLY A 60 20.90 4.81 4.71
N THR A 61 20.33 3.61 4.75
CA THR A 61 20.52 2.61 3.69
C THR A 61 19.93 3.11 2.37
N VAL A 62 20.69 2.98 1.28
CA VAL A 62 20.19 3.32 -0.06
C VAL A 62 19.06 2.40 -0.45
N ALA A 63 17.90 2.97 -0.80
CA ALA A 63 16.73 2.24 -1.20
C ALA A 63 16.76 1.91 -2.69
N LYS A 64 16.37 0.70 -3.03
CA LYS A 64 16.23 0.20 -4.40
C LYS A 64 14.80 -0.30 -4.60
N PRO A 65 13.86 0.59 -4.93
CA PRO A 65 12.46 0.19 -5.12
C PRO A 65 12.31 -0.66 -6.38
N VAL A 66 11.42 -1.64 -6.31
CA VAL A 66 10.99 -2.48 -7.42
C VAL A 66 9.47 -2.47 -7.51
N ASP A 67 8.95 -2.38 -8.70
CA ASP A 67 7.52 -2.25 -9.00
C ASP A 67 7.01 -3.51 -9.71
N LEU A 68 5.70 -3.63 -9.82
CA LEU A 68 5.04 -4.57 -10.73
C LEU A 68 4.68 -3.87 -12.03
N VAL A 69 4.53 -4.64 -13.11
CA VAL A 69 4.08 -4.11 -14.39
C VAL A 69 2.70 -3.46 -14.29
N LYS A 70 2.43 -2.48 -15.13
CA LYS A 70 1.20 -1.66 -15.07
C LYS A 70 -0.11 -2.44 -15.23
N THR A 71 -0.07 -3.63 -15.80
CA THR A 71 -1.24 -4.52 -15.95
C THR A 71 -1.57 -5.30 -14.68
N SER A 72 -0.72 -5.25 -13.66
CA SER A 72 -0.96 -5.93 -12.39
C SER A 72 -2.07 -5.24 -11.58
N ALA A 73 -3.07 -6.02 -11.14
CA ALA A 73 -4.11 -5.55 -10.23
C ALA A 73 -3.52 -5.15 -8.87
N VAL A 74 -2.48 -5.83 -8.42
CA VAL A 74 -1.76 -5.53 -7.17
C VAL A 74 -1.09 -4.16 -7.27
N ARG A 75 -0.50 -3.83 -8.41
CA ARG A 75 0.06 -2.50 -8.65
C ARG A 75 -1.00 -1.41 -8.60
N ALA A 76 -2.17 -1.62 -9.18
CA ALA A 76 -3.25 -0.64 -9.13
C ALA A 76 -3.68 -0.35 -7.68
N GLN A 77 -3.78 -1.38 -6.87
CA GLN A 77 -4.14 -1.25 -5.45
C GLN A 77 -3.04 -0.55 -4.64
N PHE A 78 -1.78 -0.91 -4.86
CA PHE A 78 -0.63 -0.25 -4.25
C PHE A 78 -0.57 1.24 -4.63
N SER A 79 -0.73 1.56 -5.90
CA SER A 79 -0.71 2.92 -6.42
C SER A 79 -1.75 3.79 -5.73
N THR A 80 -2.98 3.31 -5.64
CA THR A 80 -4.07 4.04 -4.98
C THR A 80 -3.86 4.13 -3.47
N ALA A 81 -3.51 3.04 -2.80
CA ALA A 81 -3.42 2.98 -1.35
C ALA A 81 -2.19 3.69 -0.79
N ILE A 82 -1.03 3.56 -1.43
CA ILE A 82 0.25 4.09 -0.95
C ILE A 82 0.63 5.39 -1.66
N LEU A 83 0.59 5.41 -3.00
CA LEU A 83 0.99 6.60 -3.76
C LEU A 83 -0.14 7.64 -3.84
N GLY A 84 -1.36 7.27 -3.50
CA GLY A 84 -2.53 8.16 -3.50
C GLY A 84 -2.95 8.64 -4.90
N ARG A 85 -2.60 7.89 -5.94
CA ARG A 85 -2.88 8.25 -7.33
C ARG A 85 -3.06 7.02 -8.21
N PRO A 86 -3.84 7.12 -9.30
CA PRO A 86 -3.98 6.02 -10.27
C PRO A 86 -2.67 5.81 -11.04
N ILE A 87 -2.51 4.63 -11.64
CA ILE A 87 -1.31 4.27 -12.41
C ILE A 87 -1.01 5.30 -13.50
N SER A 88 -2.02 5.81 -14.21
CA SER A 88 -1.83 6.82 -15.26
C SER A 88 -1.16 8.11 -14.75
N ALA A 89 -1.51 8.55 -13.55
CA ALA A 89 -0.87 9.71 -12.94
C ALA A 89 0.57 9.42 -12.50
N VAL A 90 0.87 8.21 -12.08
CA VAL A 90 2.24 7.76 -11.79
C VAL A 90 3.07 7.72 -13.07
N GLU A 91 2.52 7.22 -14.17
CA GLU A 91 3.20 7.24 -15.49
C GLU A 91 3.52 8.67 -15.93
N THR A 92 2.57 9.60 -15.79
CA THR A 92 2.79 11.03 -16.09
C THR A 92 3.90 11.61 -15.22
N TYR A 93 3.91 11.30 -13.94
CA TYR A 93 4.98 11.71 -13.03
C TYR A 93 6.35 11.25 -13.53
N TRP A 94 6.50 9.99 -13.93
CA TRP A 94 7.77 9.48 -14.44
C TRP A 94 8.19 10.10 -15.77
N GLN A 95 7.25 10.34 -16.68
CA GLN A 95 7.55 11.07 -17.90
C GLN A 95 8.14 12.45 -17.62
N GLN A 96 7.55 13.18 -16.66
CA GLN A 96 8.09 14.49 -16.24
C GLN A 96 9.49 14.38 -15.61
N GLN A 97 9.74 13.36 -14.78
CA GLN A 97 11.05 13.13 -14.17
C GLN A 97 12.12 12.81 -15.23
N ILE A 98 11.80 11.98 -16.20
CA ILE A 98 12.69 11.63 -17.32
C ILE A 98 12.99 12.88 -18.16
N PHE A 99 11.96 13.64 -18.54
CA PHE A 99 12.11 14.87 -19.31
C PHE A 99 12.97 15.91 -18.59
N ALA A 100 12.85 16.02 -17.30
CA ALA A 100 13.65 16.93 -16.47
C ALA A 100 15.07 16.41 -16.18
N GLY A 101 15.41 15.19 -16.63
CA GLY A 101 16.71 14.58 -16.38
C GLY A 101 16.98 14.26 -14.91
N LYS A 102 15.91 14.08 -14.10
CA LYS A 102 16.04 13.86 -12.65
C LYS A 102 16.15 12.40 -12.28
N GLU A 103 15.09 11.62 -12.54
CA GLU A 103 15.00 10.22 -12.14
C GLU A 103 14.29 9.38 -13.21
N VAL A 104 14.47 8.07 -13.09
CA VAL A 104 13.79 7.06 -13.89
C VAL A 104 12.93 6.19 -12.98
N PRO A 105 11.85 5.57 -13.50
CA PRO A 105 10.99 4.72 -12.69
C PRO A 105 11.75 3.50 -12.15
N PRO A 106 11.27 2.90 -11.04
CA PRO A 106 11.76 1.62 -10.56
C PRO A 106 11.67 0.53 -11.63
N ALA A 107 12.55 -0.48 -11.55
CA ALA A 107 12.41 -1.68 -12.36
C ALA A 107 11.04 -2.32 -12.12
N ALA A 108 10.37 -2.75 -13.19
CA ALA A 108 9.07 -3.42 -13.12
C ALA A 108 9.22 -4.91 -13.35
N LYS A 109 8.56 -5.71 -12.50
CA LYS A 109 8.54 -7.17 -12.57
C LYS A 109 7.14 -7.67 -12.94
N ALA A 110 7.08 -8.81 -13.61
CA ALA A 110 5.83 -9.36 -14.11
C ALA A 110 5.03 -10.13 -13.04
N SER A 111 5.67 -10.61 -11.98
CA SER A 111 5.07 -11.47 -10.97
C SER A 111 5.60 -11.21 -9.56
N ASP A 112 4.86 -11.67 -8.55
CA ASP A 112 5.29 -11.66 -7.16
C ASP A 112 6.62 -12.39 -6.95
N GLU A 113 6.80 -13.52 -7.63
CA GLU A 113 8.01 -14.33 -7.53
C GLU A 113 9.24 -13.59 -8.04
N GLU A 114 9.11 -12.86 -9.13
CA GLU A 114 10.19 -12.02 -9.65
C GLU A 114 10.53 -10.85 -8.72
N VAL A 115 9.52 -10.24 -8.09
CA VAL A 115 9.73 -9.21 -7.06
C VAL A 115 10.46 -9.80 -5.86
N LEU A 116 10.01 -10.95 -5.37
CA LEU A 116 10.65 -11.65 -4.25
C LEU A 116 12.09 -12.02 -4.55
N ALA A 117 12.37 -12.55 -5.73
CA ALA A 117 13.72 -12.89 -6.17
C ALA A 117 14.63 -11.65 -6.20
N TYR A 118 14.15 -10.55 -6.74
CA TYR A 118 14.87 -9.29 -6.77
C TYR A 118 15.16 -8.76 -5.37
N VAL A 119 14.18 -8.74 -4.49
CA VAL A 119 14.32 -8.25 -3.12
C VAL A 119 15.29 -9.10 -2.31
N ARG A 120 15.24 -10.42 -2.46
CA ARG A 120 16.19 -11.34 -1.78
C ARG A 120 17.64 -11.12 -2.22
N ALA A 121 17.84 -10.86 -3.50
CA ALA A 121 19.18 -10.74 -4.10
C ALA A 121 19.78 -9.34 -4.00
N THR A 122 18.99 -8.30 -3.67
CA THR A 122 19.41 -6.90 -3.78
C THR A 122 19.38 -6.21 -2.42
N PRO A 123 20.55 -5.96 -1.80
CA PRO A 123 20.60 -5.18 -0.57
C PRO A 123 19.95 -3.81 -0.74
N GLY A 124 19.11 -3.41 0.21
CA GLY A 124 18.37 -2.15 0.16
C GLY A 124 17.10 -2.19 -0.69
N ALA A 125 16.77 -3.32 -1.29
CA ALA A 125 15.54 -3.44 -2.09
C ALA A 125 14.28 -3.28 -1.24
N ILE A 126 13.28 -2.63 -1.81
CA ILE A 126 11.92 -2.54 -1.30
C ILE A 126 10.95 -2.76 -2.45
N GLY A 127 9.93 -3.56 -2.22
CA GLY A 127 8.91 -3.89 -3.20
C GLY A 127 7.58 -4.19 -2.53
N TYR A 128 6.66 -4.72 -3.29
CA TYR A 128 5.37 -5.19 -2.77
C TYR A 128 4.91 -6.40 -3.58
N VAL A 129 4.16 -7.25 -2.93
CA VAL A 129 3.61 -8.50 -3.50
C VAL A 129 2.16 -8.67 -3.05
N SER A 130 1.43 -9.58 -3.68
CA SER A 130 0.08 -9.95 -3.25
C SER A 130 0.06 -10.37 -1.77
N ALA A 131 -1.02 -10.08 -1.08
CA ALA A 131 -1.17 -10.41 0.35
C ALA A 131 -1.01 -11.90 0.66
N GLY A 132 -1.35 -12.78 -0.26
CA GLY A 132 -1.20 -14.23 -0.13
C GLY A 132 0.17 -14.79 -0.51
N ALA A 133 1.10 -13.97 -1.00
CA ALA A 133 2.42 -14.44 -1.40
C ALA A 133 3.27 -14.85 -0.19
N SER A 134 4.10 -15.89 -0.36
CA SER A 134 5.08 -16.27 0.65
C SER A 134 6.16 -15.22 0.77
N THR A 135 6.42 -14.76 2.00
CA THR A 135 7.45 -13.76 2.31
C THR A 135 8.73 -14.38 2.90
N SER A 136 8.96 -15.65 2.65
CA SER A 136 10.18 -16.33 3.08
C SER A 136 11.43 -15.68 2.47
N GLY A 137 12.42 -15.40 3.31
CA GLY A 137 13.68 -14.78 2.89
C GLY A 137 13.63 -13.27 2.62
N VAL A 138 12.55 -12.62 2.97
CA VAL A 138 12.41 -11.15 2.91
C VAL A 138 11.79 -10.64 4.20
N LYS A 139 11.94 -9.36 4.46
CA LYS A 139 11.32 -8.66 5.58
C LYS A 139 9.98 -8.06 5.14
N VAL A 140 8.93 -8.25 5.92
CA VAL A 140 7.65 -7.54 5.75
C VAL A 140 7.72 -6.20 6.47
N ILE A 141 7.39 -5.12 5.77
CA ILE A 141 7.35 -3.76 6.33
C ILE A 141 5.91 -3.41 6.69
N THR A 142 5.67 -3.07 7.94
CA THR A 142 4.38 -2.55 8.38
C THR A 142 4.26 -1.08 8.01
N VAL A 143 3.17 -0.70 7.38
CA VAL A 143 2.88 0.70 7.02
C VAL A 143 1.99 1.33 8.09
N LYS A 144 2.40 2.48 8.60
CA LYS A 144 1.67 3.28 9.61
C LYS A 144 0.88 4.42 8.97
#